data_e29078bd3a85717be396ba04d794fe7a
#
_entry.id   e29078bd3a85717be396ba04d794fe7a
#
_cell.length_a   1.000
_cell.length_b   1.000
_cell.length_c   1.000
_cell.angle_alpha   90.00
_cell.angle_beta   90.00
_cell.angle_gamma   90.00
#
_symmetry.space_group_name_H-M   'P 1'
#
loop_
_entity.id
_entity.type
_entity.pdbx_description
1 polymer ?
#
loop_
_entity_poly.entity_id
_entity_poly.type
_entity_poly.pdbx_seq_one_letter_code
_entity_poly.pdbx_strand_id
1 'polypeptide(L)'
;IVRGVSDSFEKALASYFGNGPTNVDEARMQHSAYISKLEELGLSVNFLNSDSNYPDCCFVEDHAVIAGNSALITNAGHDSRLGEKAVVQEALEKDLELEFMPSEARMDGGDVLQFGNKFLVGHSSRTNKKGIESLEKFVTSRGFSLHVVKVPKESLHLISICTSPMPGVLLAPEGWFDSSDFPDNSEIIWIPSREAYGA
;
A
#
# COMPACT_ATOMS: atom_id res chain seq x y z
N ILE A 1 4.09 -12.15 1.94
CA ILE A 1 2.68 -12.60 2.08
C ILE A 1 1.92 -12.17 0.84
N VAL A 2 1.12 -13.05 0.28
CA VAL A 2 0.11 -12.78 -0.76
C VAL A 2 -1.22 -13.39 -0.32
N ARG A 3 -2.33 -12.89 -0.82
CA ARG A 3 -3.66 -13.45 -0.53
C ARG A 3 -4.41 -13.68 -1.83
N GLY A 4 -5.10 -14.81 -1.92
CA GLY A 4 -5.83 -15.20 -3.13
C GLY A 4 -6.93 -14.21 -3.52
N VAL A 5 -7.21 -14.14 -4.82
CA VAL A 5 -8.30 -13.33 -5.38
C VAL A 5 -9.65 -13.92 -4.98
N SER A 6 -10.52 -13.10 -4.39
CA SER A 6 -11.86 -13.49 -3.92
C SER A 6 -12.77 -13.93 -5.06
N ASP A 7 -13.68 -14.86 -4.81
CA ASP A 7 -14.77 -15.19 -5.74
C ASP A 7 -15.72 -14.01 -5.98
N SER A 8 -15.77 -13.07 -5.04
CA SER A 8 -16.57 -11.85 -5.13
C SER A 8 -15.80 -10.65 -5.70
N PHE A 9 -14.61 -10.84 -6.26
CA PHE A 9 -13.72 -9.77 -6.74
C PHE A 9 -14.37 -8.82 -7.75
N GLU A 10 -15.37 -9.27 -8.50
CA GLU A 10 -16.19 -8.41 -9.37
C GLU A 10 -16.90 -7.25 -8.62
N LYS A 11 -17.04 -7.37 -7.28
CA LYS A 11 -17.63 -6.36 -6.39
C LYS A 11 -16.57 -5.51 -5.68
N ALA A 12 -15.29 -5.70 -6.01
CA ALA A 12 -14.19 -4.92 -5.45
C ALA A 12 -14.33 -3.42 -5.75
N LEU A 13 -13.71 -2.60 -4.92
CA LEU A 13 -13.76 -1.15 -5.05
C LEU A 13 -12.97 -0.70 -6.30
N ALA A 14 -13.68 -0.32 -7.35
CA ALA A 14 -13.11 0.02 -8.66
C ALA A 14 -13.30 1.50 -9.05
N SER A 15 -13.38 2.40 -8.07
CA SER A 15 -13.72 3.82 -8.32
C SER A 15 -12.71 4.58 -9.18
N TYR A 16 -11.49 4.07 -9.32
CA TYR A 16 -10.38 4.74 -10.02
C TYR A 16 -9.99 4.06 -11.33
N PHE A 17 -10.32 2.78 -11.53
CA PHE A 17 -9.81 1.99 -12.63
C PHE A 17 -10.94 1.29 -13.40
N GLY A 18 -11.04 1.60 -14.67
CA GLY A 18 -11.84 0.86 -15.62
C GLY A 18 -13.34 1.16 -15.61
N ASN A 19 -13.95 0.85 -16.73
CA ASN A 19 -15.38 0.94 -16.96
C ASN A 19 -15.89 -0.46 -17.30
N GLY A 20 -16.24 -1.24 -16.31
CA GLY A 20 -16.84 -2.53 -16.56
C GLY A 20 -16.57 -3.56 -15.46
N PRO A 21 -17.25 -4.70 -15.50
CA PRO A 21 -17.08 -5.74 -14.51
C PRO A 21 -15.67 -6.33 -14.61
N THR A 22 -15.05 -6.54 -13.47
CA THR A 22 -13.76 -7.23 -13.36
C THR A 22 -13.93 -8.72 -13.67
N ASN A 23 -13.05 -9.27 -14.50
CA ASN A 23 -13.02 -10.70 -14.78
C ASN A 23 -12.22 -11.42 -13.70
N VAL A 24 -12.89 -12.19 -12.84
CA VAL A 24 -12.26 -12.91 -11.72
C VAL A 24 -11.23 -13.93 -12.18
N ASP A 25 -11.51 -14.66 -13.25
CA ASP A 25 -10.59 -15.69 -13.76
C ASP A 25 -9.31 -15.06 -14.34
N GLU A 26 -9.45 -13.94 -15.04
CA GLU A 26 -8.32 -13.18 -15.54
C GLU A 26 -7.49 -12.61 -14.38
N ALA A 27 -8.12 -12.03 -13.38
CA ALA A 27 -7.45 -11.54 -12.17
C ALA A 27 -6.67 -12.66 -11.45
N ARG A 28 -7.23 -13.86 -11.36
CA ARG A 28 -6.55 -15.04 -10.80
C ARG A 28 -5.35 -15.48 -11.62
N MET A 29 -5.46 -15.47 -12.95
CA MET A 29 -4.32 -15.79 -13.83
C MET A 29 -3.18 -14.78 -13.64
N GLN A 30 -3.51 -13.48 -13.64
CA GLN A 30 -2.54 -12.40 -13.42
C GLN A 30 -1.89 -12.51 -12.04
N HIS A 31 -2.68 -12.76 -10.99
CA HIS A 31 -2.18 -12.93 -9.63
C HIS A 31 -1.27 -14.17 -9.51
N SER A 32 -1.61 -15.27 -10.17
CA SER A 32 -0.75 -16.46 -10.21
C SER A 32 0.57 -16.19 -10.93
N ALA A 33 0.54 -15.44 -12.04
CA ALA A 33 1.75 -15.03 -12.76
C ALA A 33 2.65 -14.11 -11.90
N TYR A 34 2.02 -13.21 -11.14
CA TYR A 34 2.74 -12.35 -10.17
C TYR A 34 3.42 -13.19 -9.09
N ILE A 35 2.73 -14.16 -8.48
CA ILE A 35 3.31 -15.08 -7.49
C ILE A 35 4.51 -15.82 -8.06
N SER A 36 4.34 -16.44 -9.25
CA SER A 36 5.42 -17.15 -9.92
C SER A 36 6.63 -16.26 -10.16
N LYS A 37 6.41 -14.98 -10.50
CA LYS A 37 7.50 -14.02 -10.70
C LYS A 37 8.23 -13.70 -9.39
N LEU A 38 7.54 -13.58 -8.26
CA LEU A 38 8.18 -13.40 -6.95
C LEU A 38 9.06 -14.60 -6.60
N GLU A 39 8.58 -15.83 -6.84
CA GLU A 39 9.33 -17.06 -6.59
C GLU A 39 10.54 -17.20 -7.52
N GLU A 40 10.42 -16.85 -8.80
CA GLU A 40 11.54 -16.78 -9.74
C GLU A 40 12.63 -15.80 -9.30
N LEU A 41 12.25 -14.71 -8.61
CA LEU A 41 13.15 -13.74 -8.03
C LEU A 41 13.77 -14.21 -6.69
N GLY A 42 13.48 -15.45 -6.26
CA GLY A 42 14.03 -16.07 -5.05
C GLY A 42 13.31 -15.71 -3.77
N LEU A 43 12.11 -15.14 -3.84
CA LEU A 43 11.30 -14.84 -2.66
C LEU A 43 10.49 -16.07 -2.22
N SER A 44 10.44 -16.31 -0.90
CA SER A 44 9.51 -17.28 -0.33
C SER A 44 8.13 -16.65 -0.19
N VAL A 45 7.12 -17.24 -0.82
CA VAL A 45 5.76 -16.71 -0.80
C VAL A 45 4.92 -17.41 0.26
N ASN A 46 4.39 -16.65 1.22
CA ASN A 46 3.38 -17.13 2.16
C ASN A 46 1.99 -16.80 1.60
N PHE A 47 1.25 -17.81 1.18
CA PHE A 47 -0.05 -17.68 0.54
C PHE A 47 -1.18 -17.80 1.57
N LEU A 48 -2.04 -16.77 1.62
CA LEU A 48 -3.25 -16.73 2.44
C LEU A 48 -4.50 -16.99 1.59
N ASN A 49 -5.47 -17.71 2.15
CA ASN A 49 -6.72 -17.99 1.46
C ASN A 49 -7.54 -16.71 1.23
N SER A 50 -8.21 -16.66 0.07
CA SER A 50 -9.21 -15.62 -0.20
C SER A 50 -10.44 -15.77 0.70
N ASP A 51 -11.24 -14.70 0.79
CA ASP A 51 -12.50 -14.69 1.51
C ASP A 51 -13.56 -13.98 0.67
N SER A 52 -14.66 -14.68 0.37
CA SER A 52 -15.75 -14.14 -0.44
C SER A 52 -16.56 -13.02 0.25
N ASN A 53 -16.37 -12.83 1.55
CA ASN A 53 -16.94 -11.68 2.26
C ASN A 53 -16.16 -10.38 1.99
N TYR A 54 -14.92 -10.50 1.49
CA TYR A 54 -14.01 -9.37 1.25
C TYR A 54 -13.52 -9.38 -0.19
N PRO A 55 -14.22 -8.67 -1.10
CA PRO A 55 -13.86 -8.62 -2.52
C PRO A 55 -12.42 -8.15 -2.77
N ASP A 56 -11.94 -7.19 -1.97
CA ASP A 56 -10.62 -6.56 -2.12
C ASP A 56 -9.50 -7.27 -1.36
N CYS A 57 -9.74 -8.45 -0.78
CA CYS A 57 -8.82 -9.09 0.18
C CYS A 57 -7.45 -9.47 -0.38
N CYS A 58 -7.26 -9.51 -1.70
CA CYS A 58 -5.96 -9.76 -2.30
C CYS A 58 -4.96 -8.59 -2.11
N PHE A 59 -5.44 -7.39 -1.81
CA PHE A 59 -4.60 -6.21 -1.56
C PHE A 59 -4.11 -6.16 -0.11
N VAL A 60 -3.27 -7.11 0.26
CA VAL A 60 -2.80 -7.30 1.64
C VAL A 60 -1.90 -6.17 2.16
N GLU A 61 -1.26 -5.44 1.26
CA GLU A 61 -0.35 -4.34 1.60
C GLU A 61 -1.04 -3.22 2.39
N ASP A 62 -2.36 -3.06 2.20
CA ASP A 62 -3.12 -2.02 2.87
C ASP A 62 -3.30 -2.22 4.38
N HIS A 63 -3.03 -3.44 4.88
CA HIS A 63 -3.36 -3.83 6.25
C HIS A 63 -2.22 -3.75 7.24
N ALA A 64 -0.97 -3.48 6.79
CA ALA A 64 0.17 -3.35 7.68
C ALA A 64 1.30 -2.50 7.08
N VAL A 65 1.97 -1.74 7.93
CA VAL A 65 3.24 -1.08 7.60
C VAL A 65 4.34 -1.70 8.44
N ILE A 66 5.42 -2.15 7.78
CA ILE A 66 6.55 -2.82 8.44
C ILE A 66 7.70 -1.84 8.62
N ALA A 67 8.27 -1.78 9.82
CA ALA A 67 9.48 -1.04 10.12
C ALA A 67 10.37 -1.86 11.06
N GLY A 68 11.54 -2.29 10.56
CA GLY A 68 12.43 -3.21 11.27
C GLY A 68 11.74 -4.56 11.56
N ASN A 69 11.71 -4.98 12.82
CA ASN A 69 11.09 -6.23 13.27
C ASN A 69 9.64 -6.06 13.77
N SER A 70 8.99 -4.97 13.40
CA SER A 70 7.65 -4.66 13.88
C SER A 70 6.73 -4.30 12.73
N ALA A 71 5.43 -4.55 12.92
CA ALA A 71 4.38 -4.16 12.00
C ALA A 71 3.32 -3.31 12.72
N LEU A 72 2.94 -2.19 12.11
CA LEU A 72 1.77 -1.42 12.51
C LEU A 72 0.56 -1.95 11.73
N ILE A 73 -0.38 -2.58 12.42
CA ILE A 73 -1.63 -3.04 11.80
C ILE A 73 -2.55 -1.82 11.61
N THR A 74 -2.92 -1.59 10.37
CA THR A 74 -3.73 -0.43 9.97
C THR A 74 -5.23 -0.68 10.17
N ASN A 75 -6.00 0.38 10.08
CA ASN A 75 -7.44 0.30 9.86
C ASN A 75 -7.71 0.85 8.45
N ALA A 76 -8.13 0.00 7.55
CA ALA A 76 -8.38 0.35 6.16
C ALA A 76 -9.25 1.62 6.01
N GLY A 77 -8.95 2.43 5.03
CA GLY A 77 -9.65 3.70 4.77
C GLY A 77 -11.09 3.53 4.34
N HIS A 78 -11.47 2.36 3.82
CA HIS A 78 -12.85 2.03 3.47
C HIS A 78 -13.44 0.99 4.43
N ASP A 79 -14.66 1.25 4.93
CA ASP A 79 -15.28 0.43 5.97
C ASP A 79 -15.51 -1.03 5.57
N SER A 80 -15.78 -1.32 4.27
CA SER A 80 -15.96 -2.70 3.79
C SER A 80 -14.70 -3.56 3.94
N ARG A 81 -13.53 -2.94 4.09
CA ARG A 81 -12.24 -3.62 4.17
C ARG A 81 -11.71 -3.81 5.59
N LEU A 82 -12.38 -3.25 6.60
CA LEU A 82 -11.91 -3.27 8.00
C LEU A 82 -11.63 -4.66 8.56
N GLY A 83 -12.39 -5.67 8.12
CA GLY A 83 -12.22 -7.04 8.59
C GLY A 83 -11.12 -7.84 7.88
N GLU A 84 -10.59 -7.35 6.75
CA GLU A 84 -9.58 -8.05 5.96
C GLU A 84 -8.26 -8.25 6.70
N LYS A 85 -7.93 -7.34 7.62
CA LYS A 85 -6.66 -7.33 8.36
C LYS A 85 -6.43 -8.53 9.27
N ALA A 86 -7.48 -9.22 9.72
CA ALA A 86 -7.36 -10.27 10.73
C ALA A 86 -6.41 -11.41 10.28
N VAL A 87 -6.55 -11.89 9.05
CA VAL A 87 -5.70 -12.96 8.52
C VAL A 87 -4.27 -12.49 8.23
N VAL A 88 -4.09 -11.20 7.88
CA VAL A 88 -2.77 -10.61 7.69
C VAL A 88 -2.05 -10.46 9.03
N GLN A 89 -2.78 -10.01 10.07
CA GLN A 89 -2.29 -9.96 11.44
C GLN A 89 -1.80 -11.33 11.90
N GLU A 90 -2.64 -12.38 11.79
CA GLU A 90 -2.28 -13.76 12.17
C GLU A 90 -1.02 -14.27 11.45
N ALA A 91 -0.84 -13.87 10.19
CA ALA A 91 0.35 -14.24 9.43
C ALA A 91 1.61 -13.50 9.91
N LEU A 92 1.49 -12.20 10.25
CA LEU A 92 2.63 -11.36 10.64
C LEU A 92 3.08 -11.60 12.09
N GLU A 93 2.16 -11.92 13.01
CA GLU A 93 2.49 -12.10 14.44
C GLU A 93 3.45 -13.27 14.73
N LYS A 94 3.68 -14.13 13.74
CA LYS A 94 4.63 -15.25 13.84
C LYS A 94 6.08 -14.79 13.83
N ASP A 95 6.34 -13.67 13.14
CA ASP A 95 7.70 -13.21 12.85
C ASP A 95 7.96 -11.77 13.30
N LEU A 96 6.91 -10.98 13.59
CA LEU A 96 7.00 -9.55 13.88
C LEU A 96 6.27 -9.18 15.17
N GLU A 97 6.78 -8.15 15.85
CA GLU A 97 6.05 -7.47 16.91
C GLU A 97 4.94 -6.60 16.33
N LEU A 98 3.72 -6.76 16.84
CA LEU A 98 2.57 -6.04 16.29
C LEU A 98 2.19 -4.84 17.18
N GLU A 99 1.97 -3.70 16.53
CA GLU A 99 1.28 -2.53 17.09
C GLU A 99 0.00 -2.28 16.30
N PHE A 100 -0.96 -1.62 16.92
CA PHE A 100 -2.28 -1.42 16.34
C PHE A 100 -2.64 0.06 16.31
N MET A 101 -3.19 0.50 15.18
CA MET A 101 -3.77 1.85 15.11
C MET A 101 -5.01 1.98 16.01
N PRO A 102 -5.21 3.13 16.67
CA PRO A 102 -6.47 3.42 17.36
C PRO A 102 -7.65 3.42 16.38
N SER A 103 -8.84 3.15 16.90
CA SER A 103 -10.05 2.91 16.09
C SER A 103 -10.45 4.05 15.15
N GLU A 104 -10.12 5.28 15.51
CA GLU A 104 -10.41 6.48 14.72
C GLU A 104 -9.35 6.78 13.65
N ALA A 105 -8.18 6.14 13.71
CA ALA A 105 -7.16 6.23 12.67
C ALA A 105 -7.55 5.40 11.46
N ARG A 106 -7.39 5.94 10.27
CA ARG A 106 -7.60 5.26 8.99
C ARG A 106 -6.35 5.40 8.15
N MET A 107 -5.93 4.29 7.56
CA MET A 107 -4.79 4.24 6.65
C MET A 107 -4.85 2.98 5.80
N ASP A 108 -4.62 3.13 4.50
CA ASP A 108 -4.27 2.03 3.63
C ASP A 108 -2.73 2.04 3.46
N GLY A 109 -2.08 0.88 3.56
CA GLY A 109 -0.63 0.77 3.38
C GLY A 109 -0.15 1.17 2.00
N GLY A 110 -1.04 1.16 0.99
CA GLY A 110 -0.81 1.74 -0.34
C GLY A 110 -0.50 3.24 -0.35
N ASP A 111 -0.73 3.93 0.77
CA ASP A 111 -0.29 5.31 0.95
C ASP A 111 1.11 5.43 1.57
N VAL A 112 1.80 4.33 1.87
CA VAL A 112 3.07 4.36 2.59
C VAL A 112 4.20 3.81 1.74
N LEU A 113 5.24 4.62 1.51
CA LEU A 113 6.44 4.25 0.79
C LEU A 113 7.67 4.40 1.69
N GLN A 114 8.43 3.34 1.89
CA GLN A 114 9.72 3.46 2.56
C GLN A 114 10.78 4.00 1.58
N PHE A 115 11.44 5.06 1.98
CA PHE A 115 12.48 5.74 1.21
C PHE A 115 13.75 5.92 2.06
N GLY A 116 14.65 4.96 1.99
CA GLY A 116 15.83 4.92 2.84
C GLY A 116 15.48 4.84 4.33
N ASN A 117 15.91 5.84 5.11
CA ASN A 117 15.58 5.96 6.53
C ASN A 117 14.33 6.81 6.80
N LYS A 118 13.53 7.06 5.79
CA LYS A 118 12.28 7.82 5.85
C LYS A 118 11.11 6.96 5.40
N PHE A 119 9.93 7.31 5.89
CA PHE A 119 8.67 6.88 5.31
C PHE A 119 8.00 8.09 4.69
N LEU A 120 7.57 7.97 3.43
CA LEU A 120 6.67 8.91 2.80
C LEU A 120 5.25 8.41 3.06
N VAL A 121 4.35 9.30 3.48
CA VAL A 121 2.96 8.94 3.69
C VAL A 121 2.04 9.84 2.91
N GLY A 122 1.18 9.25 2.09
CA GLY A 122 0.15 9.93 1.34
C GLY A 122 -0.99 10.40 2.25
N HIS A 123 -1.32 11.68 2.24
CA HIS A 123 -2.60 12.16 2.77
C HIS A 123 -3.64 12.09 1.65
N SER A 124 -4.44 11.04 1.68
CA SER A 124 -5.40 10.68 0.63
C SER A 124 -6.84 10.60 1.17
N SER A 125 -7.77 10.13 0.35
CA SER A 125 -9.13 9.79 0.77
C SER A 125 -9.19 8.56 1.69
N ARG A 126 -8.13 7.74 1.70
CA ARG A 126 -8.02 6.50 2.48
C ARG A 126 -7.18 6.65 3.76
N THR A 127 -6.34 7.68 3.82
CA THR A 127 -5.44 7.92 4.95
C THR A 127 -5.74 9.27 5.58
N ASN A 128 -6.25 9.24 6.82
CA ASN A 128 -6.59 10.44 7.56
C ASN A 128 -5.43 10.92 8.47
N LYS A 129 -5.58 12.14 9.02
CA LYS A 129 -4.57 12.73 9.90
C LYS A 129 -4.20 11.85 11.10
N LYS A 130 -5.18 11.16 11.74
CA LYS A 130 -4.91 10.26 12.87
C LYS A 130 -4.14 9.01 12.46
N GLY A 131 -4.36 8.52 11.23
CA GLY A 131 -3.54 7.46 10.64
C GLY A 131 -2.08 7.90 10.48
N ILE A 132 -1.88 9.10 9.92
CA ILE A 132 -0.55 9.71 9.76
C ILE A 132 0.16 9.88 11.13
N GLU A 133 -0.53 10.44 12.13
CA GLU A 133 0.00 10.60 13.48
C GLU A 133 0.37 9.27 14.14
N SER A 134 -0.41 8.21 13.90
CA SER A 134 -0.12 6.86 14.39
C SER A 134 1.12 6.27 13.71
N LEU A 135 1.24 6.42 12.39
CA LEU A 135 2.42 5.99 11.65
C LEU A 135 3.66 6.75 12.09
N GLU A 136 3.56 8.08 12.28
CA GLU A 136 4.69 8.89 12.73
C GLU A 136 5.26 8.39 14.05
N LYS A 137 4.40 8.14 15.06
CA LYS A 137 4.82 7.58 16.35
C LYS A 137 5.50 6.22 16.17
N PHE A 138 4.92 5.36 15.36
CA PHE A 138 5.43 4.01 15.10
C PHE A 138 6.82 4.03 14.45
N VAL A 139 7.02 4.82 13.40
CA VAL A 139 8.30 4.85 12.66
C VAL A 139 9.38 5.64 13.40
N THR A 140 9.02 6.75 14.08
CA THR A 140 9.99 7.58 14.80
C THR A 140 10.55 6.87 16.05
N SER A 141 9.75 6.06 16.74
CA SER A 141 10.23 5.22 17.85
C SER A 141 11.28 4.18 17.41
N ARG A 142 11.39 3.93 16.10
CA ARG A 142 12.33 2.99 15.47
C ARG A 142 13.47 3.68 14.71
N GLY A 143 13.62 4.99 14.89
CA GLY A 143 14.72 5.76 14.30
C GLY A 143 14.49 6.19 12.84
N PHE A 144 13.29 5.99 12.32
CA PHE A 144 12.92 6.53 11.01
C PHE A 144 12.30 7.92 11.14
N SER A 145 12.28 8.67 10.06
CA SER A 145 11.52 9.92 9.96
C SER A 145 10.33 9.77 9.03
N LEU A 146 9.32 10.64 9.17
CA LEU A 146 8.14 10.66 8.32
C LEU A 146 8.11 11.94 7.47
N HIS A 147 7.68 11.82 6.23
CA HIS A 147 7.40 12.93 5.34
C HIS A 147 6.00 12.77 4.75
N VAL A 148 5.16 13.79 4.89
CA VAL A 148 3.77 13.74 4.41
C VAL A 148 3.70 14.27 2.99
N VAL A 149 3.10 13.50 2.09
CA VAL A 149 2.86 13.86 0.69
C VAL A 149 1.36 14.01 0.47
N LYS A 150 0.95 15.08 -0.20
CA LYS A 150 -0.46 15.23 -0.58
C LYS A 150 -0.72 14.43 -1.84
N VAL A 151 -1.55 13.40 -1.74
CA VAL A 151 -1.94 12.59 -2.90
C VAL A 151 -2.92 13.38 -3.78
N PRO A 152 -2.66 13.50 -5.10
CA PRO A 152 -3.62 14.08 -6.04
C PRO A 152 -4.95 13.34 -6.03
N LYS A 153 -6.05 14.05 -6.29
CA LYS A 153 -7.41 13.47 -6.28
C LYS A 153 -7.63 12.43 -7.39
N GLU A 154 -6.80 12.48 -8.40
CA GLU A 154 -6.79 11.57 -9.54
C GLU A 154 -6.22 10.19 -9.18
N SER A 155 -5.54 10.06 -8.04
CA SER A 155 -5.01 8.79 -7.56
C SER A 155 -5.68 8.31 -6.28
N LEU A 156 -5.78 6.99 -6.15
CA LEU A 156 -6.26 6.33 -4.94
C LEU A 156 -5.22 6.39 -3.84
N HIS A 157 -3.96 6.04 -4.16
CA HIS A 157 -2.86 5.88 -3.22
C HIS A 157 -1.56 6.54 -3.73
N LEU A 158 -0.67 6.83 -2.80
CA LEU A 158 0.66 7.36 -3.12
C LEU A 158 1.45 6.37 -3.99
N ILE A 159 1.54 5.09 -3.59
CA ILE A 159 2.36 4.11 -4.31
C ILE A 159 1.77 3.68 -5.66
N SER A 160 0.56 4.08 -5.99
CA SER A 160 0.00 3.89 -7.33
C SER A 160 0.65 4.81 -8.38
N ILE A 161 1.29 5.91 -7.93
CA ILE A 161 1.82 6.97 -8.79
C ILE A 161 3.21 7.46 -8.36
N CYS A 162 3.80 6.83 -7.34
CA CYS A 162 5.13 7.18 -6.86
C CYS A 162 5.82 5.93 -6.33
N THR A 163 7.02 5.67 -6.77
CA THR A 163 7.84 4.55 -6.28
C THR A 163 9.30 4.94 -6.11
N SER A 164 10.07 4.09 -5.43
CA SER A 164 11.52 4.24 -5.27
C SER A 164 12.24 3.08 -5.92
N PRO A 165 12.72 3.21 -7.16
CA PRO A 165 13.37 2.12 -7.88
C PRO A 165 14.77 1.80 -7.34
N MET A 166 15.39 2.76 -6.66
CA MET A 166 16.71 2.62 -6.03
C MET A 166 16.90 3.63 -4.90
N PRO A 167 17.86 3.43 -4.00
CA PRO A 167 18.10 4.35 -2.89
C PRO A 167 18.32 5.80 -3.36
N GLY A 168 17.59 6.73 -2.78
CA GLY A 168 17.69 8.17 -3.06
C GLY A 168 16.93 8.65 -4.31
N VAL A 169 16.32 7.75 -5.08
CA VAL A 169 15.61 8.06 -6.32
C VAL A 169 14.12 7.79 -6.16
N LEU A 170 13.29 8.73 -6.62
CA LEU A 170 11.83 8.60 -6.72
C LEU A 170 11.41 8.67 -8.19
N LEU A 171 10.42 7.89 -8.58
CA LEU A 171 9.66 8.08 -9.81
C LEU A 171 8.33 8.75 -9.44
N ALA A 172 7.95 9.79 -10.22
CA ALA A 172 6.68 10.49 -10.03
C ALA A 172 6.21 11.14 -11.34
N PRO A 173 4.89 11.27 -11.58
CA PRO A 173 4.36 11.86 -12.80
C PRO A 173 4.50 13.40 -12.81
N GLU A 174 4.92 13.93 -13.96
CA GLU A 174 4.98 15.36 -14.21
C GLU A 174 3.61 16.03 -14.00
N GLY A 175 3.62 17.19 -13.30
CA GLY A 175 2.42 18.00 -13.10
C GLY A 175 1.42 17.45 -12.07
N TRP A 176 1.70 16.29 -11.47
CA TRP A 176 0.92 15.74 -10.36
C TRP A 176 1.54 16.09 -9.00
N PHE A 177 2.84 16.30 -8.99
CA PHE A 177 3.64 16.70 -7.84
C PHE A 177 4.60 17.82 -8.22
N ASP A 178 5.01 18.57 -7.21
CA ASP A 178 6.16 19.47 -7.26
C ASP A 178 7.35 18.83 -6.53
N SER A 179 8.57 19.25 -6.84
CA SER A 179 9.77 18.72 -6.14
C SER A 179 9.74 19.00 -4.63
N SER A 180 9.06 20.05 -4.21
CA SER A 180 8.86 20.40 -2.79
C SER A 180 7.89 19.48 -2.05
N ASP A 181 7.13 18.63 -2.75
CA ASP A 181 6.27 17.62 -2.13
C ASP A 181 7.08 16.44 -1.56
N PHE A 182 8.36 16.33 -1.93
CA PHE A 182 9.25 15.25 -1.55
C PHE A 182 10.39 15.71 -0.63
N PRO A 183 11.05 14.81 0.08
CA PRO A 183 12.17 15.15 0.94
C PRO A 183 13.30 15.87 0.19
N ASP A 184 13.94 16.85 0.84
CA ASP A 184 15.13 17.50 0.31
C ASP A 184 16.21 16.47 -0.08
N ASN A 185 16.92 16.76 -1.17
CA ASN A 185 17.96 15.90 -1.76
C ASN A 185 17.46 14.58 -2.36
N SER A 186 16.15 14.41 -2.60
CA SER A 186 15.65 13.32 -3.43
C SER A 186 15.98 13.60 -4.89
N GLU A 187 16.52 12.62 -5.59
CA GLU A 187 16.55 12.64 -7.05
C GLU A 187 15.18 12.19 -7.56
N ILE A 188 14.52 13.01 -8.40
CA ILE A 188 13.20 12.68 -8.92
C ILE A 188 13.30 12.45 -10.42
N ILE A 189 12.95 11.25 -10.85
CA ILE A 189 12.76 10.93 -12.26
C ILE A 189 11.30 11.20 -12.58
N TRP A 190 11.08 12.27 -13.34
CA TRP A 190 9.74 12.64 -13.78
C TRP A 190 9.32 11.79 -14.99
N ILE A 191 8.18 11.12 -14.88
CA ILE A 191 7.57 10.36 -15.97
C ILE A 191 6.41 11.17 -16.59
N PRO A 192 6.10 10.96 -17.88
CA PRO A 192 4.97 11.64 -18.51
C PRO A 192 3.66 11.41 -17.75
N SER A 193 2.86 12.45 -17.54
CA SER A 193 1.59 12.37 -16.80
C SER A 193 0.60 11.33 -17.34
N ARG A 194 0.65 11.02 -18.67
CA ARG A 194 -0.16 9.96 -19.29
C ARG A 194 0.24 8.55 -18.83
N GLU A 195 1.41 8.41 -18.21
CA GLU A 195 1.98 7.15 -17.71
C GLU A 195 2.02 7.13 -16.16
N ALA A 196 1.23 7.99 -15.51
CA ALA A 196 1.27 8.20 -14.06
C ALA A 196 1.17 6.90 -13.24
N TYR A 197 0.40 5.93 -13.70
CA TYR A 197 0.24 4.63 -13.05
C TYR A 197 1.31 3.59 -13.45
N GLY A 198 2.36 4.01 -14.12
CA GLY A 198 3.54 3.21 -14.44
C GLY A 198 4.76 3.54 -13.57
N ALA A 199 4.57 4.38 -12.53
CA ALA A 199 5.64 4.79 -11.63
C ALA A 199 6.03 3.69 -10.64
#